data_85b8f8cb8d21741db2c78416d183deec
#
_entry.id   85b8f8cb8d21741db2c78416d183deec
#
_cell.length_a   1.000
_cell.length_b   1.000
_cell.length_c   1.000
_cell.angle_alpha   90.00
_cell.angle_beta   90.00
_cell.angle_gamma   90.00
#
_symmetry.space_group_name_H-M   'P 1'
#
loop_
_entity.id
_entity.type
_entity.pdbx_description
1 polymer ?
#
loop_
_entity_poly.entity_id
_entity_poly.type
_entity_poly.pdbx_seq_one_letter_code
_entity_poly.pdbx_strand_id
1 'polypeptide(L)' 'MEPNKYQPLTEQEFFELKGFIQALGGYLPEDKASYVWNTFNHIRGEREPQPCTCASSGAHWKRAIDFLFNWVKERE' A
#
# COMPACT_ATOMS: atom_id res chain seq x y z
N MET A 1 1.72 26.69 -6.40
CA MET A 1 1.26 25.29 -6.51
C MET A 1 1.88 24.45 -5.43
N GLU A 2 1.07 23.72 -4.72
CA GLU A 2 1.60 22.88 -3.66
C GLU A 2 2.33 21.67 -4.22
N PRO A 3 3.44 21.27 -3.60
CA PRO A 3 4.11 20.06 -4.03
C PRO A 3 3.21 18.85 -3.81
N ASN A 4 3.37 17.88 -4.67
CA ASN A 4 2.64 16.63 -4.52
C ASN A 4 3.07 15.97 -3.21
N LYS A 5 2.10 15.68 -2.35
CA LYS A 5 2.37 15.09 -1.04
C LYS A 5 2.92 13.68 -1.14
N TYR A 6 2.53 12.96 -2.18
CA TYR A 6 2.88 11.55 -2.31
C TYR A 6 3.98 11.34 -3.32
N GLN A 7 4.83 10.35 -3.03
CA GLN A 7 5.89 9.98 -3.94
C GLN A 7 5.34 9.19 -5.11
N PRO A 8 5.73 9.51 -6.35
CA PRO A 8 5.25 8.74 -7.49
C PRO A 8 5.92 7.37 -7.55
N LEU A 9 5.22 6.42 -8.12
CA LEU A 9 5.79 5.12 -8.46
C LEU A 9 6.22 5.12 -9.92
N THR A 10 7.19 4.29 -10.26
CA THR A 10 7.49 4.05 -11.66
C THR A 10 6.32 3.33 -12.31
N GLU A 11 6.26 3.36 -13.64
CA GLU A 11 5.19 2.70 -14.36
C GLU A 11 5.14 1.20 -14.02
N GLN A 12 6.28 0.55 -13.96
CA GLN A 12 6.34 -0.85 -13.62
C GLN A 12 5.84 -1.11 -12.20
N GLU A 13 6.26 -0.29 -11.25
CA GLU A 13 5.82 -0.42 -9.87
C GLU A 13 4.31 -0.22 -9.75
N PHE A 14 3.78 0.71 -10.52
CA PHE A 14 2.34 0.96 -10.53
C PHE A 14 1.56 -0.26 -11.04
N PHE A 15 2.02 -0.85 -12.13
CA PHE A 15 1.37 -2.04 -12.68
C PHE A 15 1.44 -3.22 -11.74
N GLU A 16 2.57 -3.40 -11.07
CA GLU A 16 2.71 -4.48 -10.08
C GLU A 16 1.75 -4.27 -8.92
N LEU A 17 1.67 -3.05 -8.42
CA LEU A 17 0.77 -2.73 -7.31
C LEU A 17 -0.68 -2.91 -7.72
N LYS A 18 -1.04 -2.44 -8.89
CA LYS A 18 -2.39 -2.55 -9.40
C LYS A 18 -2.81 -4.03 -9.51
N GLY A 19 -1.94 -4.86 -10.08
CA GLY A 19 -2.22 -6.28 -10.20
C GLY A 19 -2.35 -6.95 -8.83
N PHE A 20 -1.48 -6.58 -7.90
CA PHE A 20 -1.52 -7.11 -6.56
C PHE A 20 -2.84 -6.75 -5.86
N ILE A 21 -3.21 -5.48 -5.93
CA ILE A 21 -4.45 -4.99 -5.30
C ILE A 21 -5.67 -5.71 -5.88
N GLN A 22 -5.71 -5.88 -7.19
CA GLN A 22 -6.83 -6.55 -7.84
C GLN A 22 -6.92 -8.03 -7.47
N ALA A 23 -5.80 -8.64 -7.15
CA ALA A 23 -5.77 -10.04 -6.74
C ALA A 23 -6.10 -10.24 -5.26
N LEU A 24 -6.08 -9.17 -4.46
CA LEU A 24 -6.43 -9.28 -3.05
C LEU A 24 -7.92 -9.49 -2.89
N GLY A 25 -8.29 -10.60 -2.31
CA GLY A 25 -9.70 -10.90 -2.06
C GLY A 25 -10.12 -10.65 -0.62
N GLY A 26 -9.64 -9.57 -0.04
CA GLY A 26 -9.91 -9.25 1.36
C GLY A 26 -8.98 -9.95 2.33
N TYR A 27 -7.97 -10.60 1.81
CA TYR A 27 -7.00 -11.33 2.62
C TYR A 27 -5.59 -10.88 2.22
N LEU A 28 -4.77 -10.54 3.20
CA LEU A 28 -3.39 -10.16 2.98
C LEU A 28 -2.47 -11.35 3.24
N PRO A 29 -1.80 -11.88 2.21
CA PRO A 29 -0.83 -12.94 2.42
C PRO A 29 0.32 -12.43 3.30
N GLU A 30 0.73 -13.25 4.26
CA GLU A 30 1.77 -12.86 5.21
C GLU A 30 3.09 -12.54 4.50
N ASP A 31 3.41 -13.28 3.45
CA ASP A 31 4.64 -13.05 2.71
C ASP A 31 4.62 -11.78 1.87
N LYS A 32 3.46 -11.13 1.74
CA LYS A 32 3.32 -9.87 1.03
C LYS A 32 3.17 -8.68 1.96
N ALA A 33 3.15 -8.91 3.26
CA ALA A 33 2.96 -7.85 4.24
C ALA A 33 4.04 -6.77 4.12
N SER A 34 5.30 -7.18 4.01
CA SER A 34 6.41 -6.22 3.88
C SER A 34 6.28 -5.39 2.61
N TYR A 35 5.88 -6.00 1.52
CA TYR A 35 5.68 -5.28 0.27
C TYR A 35 4.60 -4.20 0.42
N VAL A 36 3.48 -4.57 1.01
CA VAL A 36 2.38 -3.62 1.23
C VAL A 36 2.84 -2.45 2.09
N TRP A 37 3.48 -2.74 3.22
CA TRP A 37 3.88 -1.68 4.15
C TRP A 37 4.95 -0.80 3.56
N ASN A 38 5.93 -1.37 2.88
CA ASN A 38 6.99 -0.60 2.25
C ASN A 38 6.44 0.31 1.15
N THR A 39 5.51 -0.20 0.35
CA THR A 39 4.88 0.58 -0.71
C THR A 39 4.05 1.72 -0.12
N PHE A 40 3.29 1.42 0.93
CA PHE A 40 2.49 2.40 1.64
C PHE A 40 3.37 3.54 2.18
N ASN A 41 4.48 3.19 2.84
CA ASN A 41 5.42 4.18 3.33
C ASN A 41 6.08 4.96 2.20
N HIS A 42 6.47 4.28 1.14
CA HIS A 42 7.13 4.93 0.01
C HIS A 42 6.24 6.01 -0.61
N ILE A 43 4.99 5.67 -0.88
CA ILE A 43 4.06 6.61 -1.52
C ILE A 43 3.83 7.82 -0.62
N ARG A 44 3.68 7.59 0.68
CA ARG A 44 3.41 8.68 1.63
C ARG A 44 4.66 9.45 2.03
N GLY A 45 5.85 8.95 1.69
CA GLY A 45 7.09 9.56 2.13
C GLY A 45 7.31 9.42 3.62
N GLU A 46 6.75 8.38 4.22
CA GLU A 46 6.84 8.12 5.65
C GLU A 46 7.75 6.92 5.92
N ARG A 47 8.13 6.76 7.17
CA ARG A 47 8.97 5.63 7.60
C ARG A 47 8.40 4.99 8.84
N GLU A 48 7.13 4.67 8.83
CA GLU A 48 6.50 4.03 9.96
C GLU A 48 6.95 2.58 10.09
N PRO A 49 7.23 2.11 11.32
CA PRO A 49 7.60 0.71 11.51
C PRO A 49 6.46 -0.21 11.12
N GLN A 50 6.81 -1.33 10.52
CA GLN A 50 5.84 -2.31 10.09
C GLN A 50 5.16 -2.96 11.31
N PRO A 51 3.82 -2.93 11.38
CA PRO A 51 3.13 -3.62 12.47
C PRO A 51 3.19 -5.12 12.29
N CYS A 52 2.90 -5.87 13.35
CA CYS A 52 2.86 -7.32 13.23
C CYS A 52 1.65 -7.73 12.39
N THR A 53 1.67 -8.95 11.87
CA THR A 53 0.56 -9.47 11.08
C THR A 53 -0.48 -10.17 11.95
N CYS A 54 -0.49 -9.87 13.24
CA CYS A 54 -1.43 -10.46 14.19
C CYS A 54 -2.78 -9.75 14.13
N ALA A 55 -3.78 -10.38 14.71
CA ALA A 55 -5.15 -9.86 14.66
C ALA A 55 -5.28 -8.46 15.28
N SER A 56 -4.46 -8.15 16.29
CA SER A 56 -4.51 -6.84 16.95
C SER A 56 -4.07 -5.70 16.04
N SER A 57 -3.36 -6.00 14.96
CA SER A 57 -2.89 -4.99 14.01
C SER A 57 -3.75 -4.90 12.75
N GLY A 58 -4.89 -5.57 12.74
CA GLY A 58 -5.75 -5.59 11.56
C GLY A 58 -6.17 -4.22 11.07
N ALA A 59 -6.41 -3.29 11.99
CA ALA A 59 -6.80 -1.93 11.62
C ALA A 59 -5.70 -1.20 10.87
N HIS A 60 -4.44 -1.42 11.24
CA HIS A 60 -3.31 -0.80 10.55
C HIS A 60 -3.20 -1.33 9.12
N TRP A 61 -3.34 -2.64 8.96
CA TRP A 61 -3.25 -3.26 7.64
C TRP A 61 -4.42 -2.86 6.74
N LYS A 62 -5.60 -2.78 7.32
CA LYS A 62 -6.76 -2.33 6.56
C LYS A 62 -6.57 -0.90 6.06
N ARG A 63 -6.06 -0.03 6.90
CA ARG A 63 -5.79 1.36 6.52
C ARG A 63 -4.80 1.43 5.37
N ALA A 64 -3.72 0.65 5.45
CA ALA A 64 -2.70 0.64 4.41
C ALA A 64 -3.28 0.13 3.08
N ILE A 65 -4.02 -0.96 3.12
CA ILE A 65 -4.60 -1.54 1.91
C ILE A 65 -5.65 -0.61 1.30
N ASP A 66 -6.49 -0.01 2.13
CA ASP A 66 -7.50 0.94 1.65
C ASP A 66 -6.83 2.15 0.99
N PHE A 67 -5.74 2.64 1.59
CA PHE A 67 -4.99 3.75 1.03
C PHE A 67 -4.44 3.37 -0.35
N LEU A 68 -3.81 2.22 -0.46
CA LEU A 68 -3.23 1.77 -1.73
C LEU A 68 -4.30 1.54 -2.78
N PHE A 69 -5.41 0.96 -2.39
CA PHE A 69 -6.53 0.71 -3.30
C PHE A 69 -7.05 2.03 -3.89
N ASN A 70 -7.28 3.02 -3.02
CA ASN A 70 -7.77 4.31 -3.47
C ASN A 70 -6.73 5.05 -4.31
N TRP A 71 -5.47 4.96 -3.94
CA TRP A 71 -4.39 5.60 -4.67
C TRP A 71 -4.30 5.07 -6.10
N VAL A 72 -4.37 3.75 -6.25
CA VAL A 72 -4.34 3.12 -7.57
C VAL A 72 -5.58 3.51 -8.38
N LYS A 73 -6.74 3.47 -7.74
CA LYS A 73 -8.00 3.77 -8.41
C LYS A 73 -8.03 5.19 -8.96
N GLU A 74 -7.47 6.13 -8.23
CA GLU A 74 -7.43 7.52 -8.67
C GLU A 74 -6.53 7.73 -9.89
N ARG A 75 -5.61 6.80 -10.13
CA ARG A 75 -4.65 6.91 -11.21
C ARG A 75 -4.93 6.00 -12.39
N GLU A 76 -5.98 5.24 -12.33
CA GLU A 76 -6.38 4.39 -13.46
C GLU A 76 -6.92 5.20 -14.63
#